data_1fa32fd0b4e0b379bfdad27c85c16b8d
#
_entry.id   1fa32fd0b4e0b379bfdad27c85c16b8d
#
_cell.length_a   1.000
_cell.length_b   1.000
_cell.length_c   1.000
_cell.angle_alpha   90.00
_cell.angle_beta   90.00
_cell.angle_gamma   90.00
#
_symmetry.space_group_name_H-M   'P 1'
#
loop_
_entity.id
_entity.type
_entity.pdbx_description
1 polymer ?
#
loop_
_entity_poly.entity_id
_entity_poly.type
_entity_poly.pdbx_seq_one_letter_code
_entity_poly.pdbx_strand_id
1 'polypeptide(L)'
;MENIKKAFPSWSDLKVNLTLRRTYLFFAQNFIDFISVPSSWNGIIINVKGEKFLKEAMAQDKGVILISGHFGCWEILGKWVGEQVPLFTGVAQRQKNKGANKFFQQQREIPGTGHIFRKEPIEKMYDILNKKGILGLVSDQDAKQKGVFTDFFGHPASTPKGAALFHIRTSAPMLVGVCIKKAFMNYEIKFLKVDTSSQNIKNITQQYTSILEKCIRSNPEQYFWFHRRWKTKP
;
A
#
# COMPACT_ATOMS: atom_id res chain seq x y z
N MET A 1 -18.03 1.42 11.00
CA MET A 1 -18.60 0.23 11.67
C MET A 1 -19.01 -0.84 10.67
N GLU A 2 -19.85 -0.54 9.68
CA GLU A 2 -20.35 -1.49 8.68
C GLU A 2 -19.25 -2.30 7.96
N ASN A 3 -18.17 -1.65 7.54
CA ASN A 3 -17.07 -2.34 6.86
C ASN A 3 -16.38 -3.39 7.74
N ILE A 4 -16.21 -3.12 9.04
CA ILE A 4 -15.62 -4.08 9.98
C ILE A 4 -16.57 -5.25 10.20
N LYS A 5 -17.86 -5.00 10.42
CA LYS A 5 -18.88 -6.06 10.56
C LYS A 5 -18.94 -6.93 9.31
N LYS A 6 -18.86 -6.32 8.14
CA LYS A 6 -18.85 -7.04 6.86
C LYS A 6 -17.61 -7.93 6.71
N ALA A 7 -16.43 -7.42 7.08
CA ALA A 7 -15.18 -8.18 7.01
C ALA A 7 -15.10 -9.30 8.08
N PHE A 8 -15.74 -9.09 9.24
CA PHE A 8 -15.70 -9.99 10.38
C PHE A 8 -17.11 -10.25 10.93
N PRO A 9 -17.96 -10.99 10.19
CA PRO A 9 -19.36 -11.19 10.56
C PRO A 9 -19.57 -11.93 11.89
N SER A 10 -18.60 -12.74 12.32
CA SER A 10 -18.64 -13.47 13.58
C SER A 10 -18.23 -12.66 14.82
N TRP A 11 -17.77 -11.39 14.64
CA TRP A 11 -17.36 -10.59 15.76
C TRP A 11 -18.55 -9.97 16.49
N SER A 12 -18.48 -9.98 17.82
CA SER A 12 -19.45 -9.25 18.65
C SER A 12 -19.39 -7.74 18.42
N ASP A 13 -20.50 -7.05 18.67
CA ASP A 13 -20.56 -5.59 18.55
C ASP A 13 -19.52 -4.90 19.43
N LEU A 14 -19.24 -5.44 20.61
CA LEU A 14 -18.19 -4.95 21.48
C LEU A 14 -16.82 -4.99 20.80
N LYS A 15 -16.47 -6.12 20.19
CA LYS A 15 -15.19 -6.28 19.48
C LYS A 15 -15.09 -5.35 18.28
N VAL A 16 -16.17 -5.21 17.52
CA VAL A 16 -16.24 -4.27 16.37
C VAL A 16 -16.02 -2.84 16.84
N ASN A 17 -16.70 -2.40 17.91
CA ASN A 17 -16.57 -1.06 18.45
C ASN A 17 -15.17 -0.78 19.02
N LEU A 18 -14.58 -1.74 19.73
CA LEU A 18 -13.21 -1.62 20.24
C LEU A 18 -12.20 -1.50 19.07
N THR A 19 -12.35 -2.31 18.02
CA THR A 19 -11.49 -2.22 16.83
C THR A 19 -11.66 -0.87 16.15
N LEU A 20 -12.88 -0.38 16.00
CA LEU A 20 -13.14 0.94 15.40
C LEU A 20 -12.48 2.07 16.21
N ARG A 21 -12.62 2.06 17.56
CA ARG A 21 -11.94 3.03 18.43
C ARG A 21 -10.43 2.99 18.27
N ARG A 22 -9.83 1.79 18.25
CA ARG A 22 -8.39 1.60 18.00
C ARG A 22 -7.99 2.10 16.62
N THR A 23 -8.84 1.91 15.61
CA THR A 23 -8.59 2.43 14.25
C THR A 23 -8.52 3.96 14.25
N TYR A 24 -9.45 4.66 14.92
CA TYR A 24 -9.38 6.12 15.05
C TYR A 24 -8.07 6.58 15.71
N LEU A 25 -7.72 5.97 16.84
CA LEU A 25 -6.50 6.29 17.57
C LEU A 25 -5.25 6.01 16.72
N PHE A 26 -5.23 4.86 16.04
CA PHE A 26 -4.13 4.50 15.15
C PHE A 26 -3.93 5.55 14.05
N PHE A 27 -4.99 5.94 13.33
CA PHE A 27 -4.85 6.91 12.24
C PHE A 27 -4.53 8.32 12.72
N ALA A 28 -4.98 8.73 13.90
CA ALA A 28 -4.55 9.97 14.52
C ALA A 28 -3.04 9.94 14.82
N GLN A 29 -2.54 8.87 15.44
CA GLN A 29 -1.11 8.68 15.70
C GLN A 29 -0.30 8.57 14.40
N ASN A 30 -0.77 7.80 13.41
CA ASN A 30 -0.10 7.66 12.12
C ASN A 30 0.04 8.99 11.38
N PHE A 31 -0.93 9.89 11.52
CA PHE A 31 -0.85 11.23 10.97
C PHE A 31 0.21 12.08 11.69
N ILE A 32 0.29 11.99 13.02
CA ILE A 32 1.35 12.66 13.81
C ILE A 32 2.72 12.09 13.43
N ASP A 33 2.86 10.76 13.33
CA ASP A 33 4.09 10.12 12.88
C ASP A 33 4.52 10.65 11.51
N PHE A 34 3.59 10.72 10.55
CA PHE A 34 3.86 11.23 9.20
C PHE A 34 4.38 12.68 9.21
N ILE A 35 3.80 13.54 10.05
CA ILE A 35 4.25 14.94 10.19
C ILE A 35 5.64 15.01 10.82
N SER A 36 5.92 14.17 11.80
CA SER A 36 7.16 14.21 12.57
C SER A 36 8.33 13.49 11.89
N VAL A 37 8.06 12.58 10.96
CA VAL A 37 9.06 11.71 10.30
C VAL A 37 10.29 12.47 9.77
N PRO A 38 10.19 13.64 9.09
CA PRO A 38 11.39 14.32 8.61
C PRO A 38 12.40 14.66 9.71
N SER A 39 11.92 15.00 10.92
CA SER A 39 12.78 15.37 12.05
C SER A 39 13.08 14.22 13.01
N SER A 40 12.20 13.21 13.07
CA SER A 40 12.29 12.08 14.03
C SER A 40 12.86 10.80 13.43
N TRP A 41 13.22 10.78 12.16
CA TRP A 41 13.61 9.58 11.42
C TRP A 41 14.73 8.79 12.08
N ASN A 42 15.76 9.47 12.56
CA ASN A 42 16.91 8.82 13.18
C ASN A 42 16.61 8.11 14.52
N GLY A 43 15.46 8.42 15.14
CA GLY A 43 14.98 7.75 16.36
C GLY A 43 14.02 6.60 16.11
N ILE A 44 13.68 6.33 14.84
CA ILE A 44 12.72 5.29 14.48
C ILE A 44 13.41 3.92 14.42
N ILE A 45 12.83 2.95 15.10
CA ILE A 45 13.27 1.55 15.05
C ILE A 45 12.45 0.82 13.98
N ILE A 46 13.13 0.26 12.99
CA ILE A 46 12.50 -0.51 11.90
C ILE A 46 13.07 -1.92 11.87
N ASN A 47 12.21 -2.90 12.07
CA ASN A 47 12.52 -4.32 11.85
C ASN A 47 11.98 -4.72 10.47
N VAL A 48 12.83 -5.27 9.59
CA VAL A 48 12.43 -5.65 8.24
C VAL A 48 12.38 -7.15 8.10
N LYS A 49 11.23 -7.67 7.67
CA LYS A 49 11.01 -9.07 7.35
C LYS A 49 10.85 -9.25 5.84
N GLY A 50 11.51 -10.23 5.28
CA GLY A 50 11.42 -10.53 3.85
C GLY A 50 12.22 -9.55 2.97
N GLU A 51 13.17 -8.78 3.51
CA GLU A 51 14.07 -7.89 2.76
C GLU A 51 14.78 -8.61 1.61
N LYS A 52 15.11 -9.88 1.80
CA LYS A 52 15.67 -10.74 0.75
C LYS A 52 14.81 -10.76 -0.51
N PHE A 53 13.47 -10.72 -0.39
CA PHE A 53 12.57 -10.72 -1.53
C PHE A 53 12.65 -9.41 -2.33
N LEU A 54 12.88 -8.29 -1.65
CA LEU A 54 13.13 -7.01 -2.32
C LEU A 54 14.45 -7.06 -3.10
N LYS A 55 15.52 -7.55 -2.47
CA LYS A 55 16.85 -7.72 -3.10
C LYS A 55 16.78 -8.66 -4.31
N GLU A 56 16.10 -9.82 -4.17
CA GLU A 56 15.89 -10.78 -5.25
C GLU A 56 15.06 -10.19 -6.41
N ALA A 57 14.05 -9.36 -6.11
CA ALA A 57 13.25 -8.70 -7.12
C ALA A 57 14.06 -7.64 -7.88
N MET A 58 14.85 -6.84 -7.19
CA MET A 58 15.73 -5.84 -7.81
C MET A 58 16.81 -6.48 -8.68
N ALA A 59 17.37 -7.61 -8.27
CA ALA A 59 18.38 -8.34 -9.02
C ALA A 59 17.88 -8.88 -10.39
N GLN A 60 16.57 -8.89 -10.64
CA GLN A 60 16.01 -9.26 -11.95
C GLN A 60 16.18 -8.16 -13.01
N ASP A 61 16.58 -6.95 -12.61
CA ASP A 61 16.89 -5.84 -13.51
C ASP A 61 15.73 -5.37 -14.41
N LYS A 62 14.49 -5.55 -13.94
CA LYS A 62 13.23 -5.21 -14.65
C LYS A 62 12.41 -4.12 -13.94
N GLY A 63 12.98 -3.44 -12.92
CA GLY A 63 12.21 -2.65 -11.99
C GLY A 63 11.37 -3.54 -11.07
N VAL A 64 10.67 -2.94 -10.10
CA VAL A 64 9.83 -3.67 -9.12
C VAL A 64 8.50 -2.96 -8.96
N ILE A 65 7.41 -3.73 -8.93
CA ILE A 65 6.07 -3.23 -8.59
C ILE A 65 5.84 -3.52 -7.11
N LEU A 66 5.85 -2.48 -6.29
CA LEU A 66 5.59 -2.57 -4.85
C LEU A 66 4.15 -2.20 -4.56
N ILE A 67 3.34 -3.18 -4.18
CA ILE A 67 1.93 -3.00 -3.85
C ILE A 67 1.80 -2.81 -2.35
N SER A 68 1.01 -1.82 -1.95
CA SER A 68 0.60 -1.61 -0.57
C SER A 68 -0.89 -1.34 -0.48
N GLY A 69 -1.38 -1.10 0.73
CA GLY A 69 -2.75 -0.68 1.04
C GLY A 69 -2.76 0.52 1.99
N HIS A 70 -3.93 1.12 2.19
CA HIS A 70 -4.14 2.07 3.28
C HIS A 70 -4.20 1.30 4.61
N PHE A 71 -3.12 0.60 4.89
CA PHE A 71 -2.91 -0.30 6.01
C PHE A 71 -1.55 -0.04 6.65
N GLY A 72 -1.53 0.11 7.97
CA GLY A 72 -0.32 0.45 8.69
C GLY A 72 0.24 1.84 8.32
N CYS A 73 1.54 1.97 8.35
CA CYS A 73 2.25 3.23 8.14
C CYS A 73 2.91 3.25 6.74
N TRP A 74 2.12 3.31 5.67
CA TRP A 74 2.62 3.27 4.28
C TRP A 74 3.57 4.42 3.92
N GLU A 75 3.49 5.57 4.59
CA GLU A 75 4.43 6.68 4.36
C GLU A 75 5.82 6.34 4.90
N ILE A 76 5.90 5.66 6.06
CA ILE A 76 7.16 5.15 6.61
C ILE A 76 7.73 4.06 5.70
N LEU A 77 6.88 3.16 5.16
CA LEU A 77 7.32 2.20 4.16
C LEU A 77 7.94 2.90 2.95
N GLY A 78 7.25 3.93 2.41
CA GLY A 78 7.72 4.68 1.25
C GLY A 78 9.06 5.36 1.51
N LYS A 79 9.22 6.01 2.67
CA LYS A 79 10.47 6.63 3.06
C LYS A 79 11.59 5.60 3.20
N TRP A 80 11.36 4.51 3.92
CA TRP A 80 12.38 3.47 4.09
C TRP A 80 12.82 2.89 2.74
N VAL A 81 11.88 2.55 1.86
CA VAL A 81 12.20 2.03 0.50
C VAL A 81 13.00 3.06 -0.28
N GLY A 82 12.61 4.33 -0.25
CA GLY A 82 13.33 5.42 -0.95
C GLY A 82 14.77 5.58 -0.51
N GLU A 83 15.10 5.25 0.75
CA GLU A 83 16.49 5.26 1.25
C GLU A 83 17.29 4.02 0.87
N GLN A 84 16.61 2.90 0.54
CA GLN A 84 17.29 1.64 0.19
C GLN A 84 17.59 1.51 -1.30
N VAL A 85 16.98 2.36 -2.16
CA VAL A 85 17.07 2.19 -3.61
C VAL A 85 17.30 3.53 -4.32
N PRO A 86 18.01 3.55 -5.47
CA PRO A 86 18.30 4.79 -6.20
C PRO A 86 17.06 5.49 -6.75
N LEU A 87 15.99 4.74 -7.03
CA LEU A 87 14.76 5.29 -7.61
C LEU A 87 13.52 4.56 -7.06
N PHE A 88 12.77 5.27 -6.21
CA PHE A 88 11.44 4.87 -5.77
C PHE A 88 10.42 5.94 -6.14
N THR A 89 9.30 5.55 -6.70
CA THR A 89 8.22 6.48 -7.05
C THR A 89 6.87 5.91 -6.62
N GLY A 90 6.19 6.63 -5.73
CA GLY A 90 4.83 6.32 -5.30
C GLY A 90 3.77 6.97 -6.18
N VAL A 91 2.68 6.27 -6.47
CA VAL A 91 1.53 6.86 -7.16
C VAL A 91 0.58 7.45 -6.13
N ALA A 92 0.37 8.77 -6.20
CA ALA A 92 -0.43 9.53 -5.25
C ALA A 92 -1.64 10.19 -5.90
N GLN A 93 -2.62 10.56 -5.10
CA GLN A 93 -3.72 11.42 -5.53
C GLN A 93 -3.42 12.87 -5.16
N ARG A 94 -3.55 13.78 -6.14
CA ARG A 94 -3.41 15.22 -5.89
C ARG A 94 -4.50 15.69 -4.92
N GLN A 95 -4.11 16.41 -3.88
CA GLN A 95 -5.06 17.02 -2.96
C GLN A 95 -5.73 18.23 -3.59
N LYS A 96 -7.02 18.45 -3.29
CA LYS A 96 -7.77 19.60 -3.79
C LYS A 96 -7.25 20.91 -3.21
N ASN A 97 -6.94 20.94 -1.93
CA ASN A 97 -6.33 22.08 -1.26
C ASN A 97 -4.85 22.19 -1.67
N LYS A 98 -4.44 23.33 -2.25
CA LYS A 98 -3.07 23.55 -2.76
C LYS A 98 -2.03 23.52 -1.63
N GLY A 99 -2.34 24.11 -0.45
CA GLY A 99 -1.45 24.12 0.70
C GLY A 99 -1.22 22.70 1.24
N ALA A 100 -2.31 21.93 1.44
CA ALA A 100 -2.21 20.52 1.84
C ALA A 100 -1.41 19.71 0.80
N ASN A 101 -1.63 19.93 -0.50
CA ASN A 101 -0.88 19.23 -1.55
C ASN A 101 0.62 19.53 -1.47
N LYS A 102 1.00 20.79 -1.31
CA LYS A 102 2.40 21.21 -1.13
C LYS A 102 3.01 20.57 0.12
N PHE A 103 2.30 20.60 1.25
CA PHE A 103 2.73 19.98 2.49
C PHE A 103 3.00 18.47 2.32
N PHE A 104 2.04 17.70 1.74
CA PHE A 104 2.24 16.27 1.51
C PHE A 104 3.40 15.98 0.56
N GLN A 105 3.63 16.83 -0.45
CA GLN A 105 4.78 16.71 -1.33
C GLN A 105 6.09 16.88 -0.55
N GLN A 106 6.22 17.96 0.22
CA GLN A 106 7.41 18.25 1.03
C GLN A 106 7.73 17.14 2.03
N GLN A 107 6.69 16.54 2.67
CA GLN A 107 6.88 15.42 3.59
C GLN A 107 7.45 14.15 2.91
N ARG A 108 7.25 14.00 1.60
CA ARG A 108 7.69 12.85 0.80
C ARG A 108 8.96 13.11 0.00
N GLU A 109 9.43 14.35 -0.05
CA GLU A 109 10.64 14.73 -0.77
C GLU A 109 11.88 14.29 0.01
N ILE A 110 12.46 13.17 -0.41
CA ILE A 110 13.78 12.71 0.01
C ILE A 110 14.57 12.32 -1.26
N PRO A 111 15.91 12.40 -1.25
CA PRO A 111 16.71 11.96 -2.39
C PRO A 111 16.34 10.54 -2.82
N GLY A 112 16.17 10.33 -4.12
CA GLY A 112 15.78 9.03 -4.69
C GLY A 112 14.28 8.70 -4.63
N THR A 113 13.46 9.53 -3.96
CA THR A 113 12.01 9.31 -3.85
C THR A 113 11.25 10.33 -4.68
N GLY A 114 10.37 9.85 -5.54
CA GLY A 114 9.46 10.66 -6.33
C GLY A 114 8.00 10.31 -6.10
N HIS A 115 7.12 11.12 -6.67
CA HIS A 115 5.70 10.77 -6.76
C HIS A 115 5.13 11.16 -8.11
N ILE A 116 4.24 10.31 -8.64
CA ILE A 116 3.46 10.55 -9.85
C ILE A 116 2.00 10.68 -9.44
N PHE A 117 1.33 11.72 -9.93
CA PHE A 117 -0.09 11.84 -9.65
C PHE A 117 -0.91 10.90 -10.54
N ARG A 118 -1.95 10.28 -9.96
CA ARG A 118 -2.83 9.30 -10.61
C ARG A 118 -3.41 9.72 -11.97
N LYS A 119 -3.49 11.03 -12.26
CA LYS A 119 -4.00 11.57 -13.52
C LYS A 119 -2.90 11.94 -14.52
N GLU A 120 -1.65 11.76 -14.17
CA GLU A 120 -0.54 11.97 -15.09
C GLU A 120 -0.46 10.83 -16.12
N PRO A 121 0.24 11.05 -17.26
CA PRO A 121 0.40 10.02 -18.28
C PRO A 121 0.97 8.73 -17.71
N ILE A 122 0.40 7.60 -18.11
CA ILE A 122 0.77 6.27 -17.61
C ILE A 122 2.21 5.90 -18.00
N GLU A 123 2.70 6.49 -19.07
CA GLU A 123 4.07 6.35 -19.57
C GLU A 123 5.11 6.67 -18.50
N LYS A 124 4.86 7.70 -17.68
CA LYS A 124 5.72 8.04 -16.55
C LYS A 124 5.90 6.89 -15.56
N MET A 125 4.85 6.08 -15.37
CA MET A 125 4.92 4.90 -14.49
C MET A 125 5.73 3.77 -15.13
N TYR A 126 5.60 3.58 -16.46
CA TYR A 126 6.44 2.64 -17.21
C TYR A 126 7.90 3.07 -17.20
N ASP A 127 8.19 4.37 -17.32
CA ASP A 127 9.55 4.90 -17.30
C ASP A 127 10.28 4.58 -16.00
N ILE A 128 9.57 4.56 -14.85
CA ILE A 128 10.16 4.15 -13.58
C ILE A 128 10.63 2.69 -13.64
N LEU A 129 9.79 1.79 -14.15
CA LEU A 129 10.13 0.38 -14.29
C LEU A 129 11.25 0.17 -15.33
N ASN A 130 11.19 0.86 -16.47
CA ASN A 130 12.21 0.80 -17.51
C ASN A 130 13.59 1.29 -17.00
N LYS A 131 13.58 2.26 -16.08
CA LYS A 131 14.78 2.74 -15.37
C LYS A 131 15.16 1.84 -14.19
N LYS A 132 14.56 0.65 -14.08
CA LYS A 132 14.84 -0.34 -13.03
C LYS A 132 14.51 0.15 -11.61
N GLY A 133 13.67 1.17 -11.51
CA GLY A 133 13.18 1.72 -10.24
C GLY A 133 12.04 0.90 -9.65
N ILE A 134 11.60 1.32 -8.47
CA ILE A 134 10.45 0.74 -7.77
C ILE A 134 9.23 1.64 -7.97
N LEU A 135 8.15 1.08 -8.52
CA LEU A 135 6.85 1.74 -8.64
C LEU A 135 5.94 1.33 -7.48
N GLY A 136 5.66 2.26 -6.56
CA GLY A 136 4.80 2.05 -5.40
C GLY A 136 3.32 2.33 -5.70
N LEU A 137 2.45 1.34 -5.46
CA LEU A 137 1.01 1.40 -5.76
C LEU A 137 0.18 1.02 -4.53
N VAL A 138 -0.65 1.94 -4.04
CA VAL A 138 -1.67 1.64 -3.01
C VAL A 138 -2.93 1.15 -3.71
N SER A 139 -3.25 -0.15 -3.57
CA SER A 139 -4.20 -0.86 -4.46
C SER A 139 -5.39 -1.50 -3.73
N ASP A 140 -5.80 -0.96 -2.57
CA ASP A 140 -6.84 -1.53 -1.71
C ASP A 140 -8.19 -0.82 -1.75
N GLN A 141 -8.32 0.32 -2.43
CA GLN A 141 -9.57 1.07 -2.48
C GLN A 141 -10.45 0.65 -3.67
N ASP A 142 -11.76 0.97 -3.57
CA ASP A 142 -12.74 0.69 -4.62
C ASP A 142 -12.37 1.39 -5.94
N ALA A 143 -12.16 0.61 -6.99
CA ALA A 143 -11.76 1.08 -8.31
C ALA A 143 -12.96 1.43 -9.22
N LYS A 144 -14.17 1.37 -8.69
CA LYS A 144 -15.41 1.58 -9.44
C LYS A 144 -15.48 0.62 -10.65
N GLN A 145 -16.05 1.07 -11.77
CA GLN A 145 -16.18 0.24 -12.99
C GLN A 145 -14.85 -0.04 -13.70
N LYS A 146 -13.75 0.62 -13.30
CA LYS A 146 -12.41 0.42 -13.91
C LYS A 146 -11.61 -0.71 -13.27
N GLY A 147 -12.09 -1.26 -12.15
CA GLY A 147 -11.45 -2.35 -11.43
C GLY A 147 -11.72 -3.72 -12.02
N VAL A 148 -11.16 -4.71 -11.36
CA VAL A 148 -11.52 -6.13 -11.52
C VAL A 148 -12.08 -6.62 -10.19
N PHE A 149 -13.13 -7.45 -10.24
CA PHE A 149 -13.72 -7.99 -9.03
C PHE A 149 -12.87 -9.14 -8.49
N THR A 150 -12.37 -8.94 -7.27
CA THR A 150 -11.65 -9.94 -6.47
C THR A 150 -12.44 -10.24 -5.21
N ASP A 151 -12.20 -11.40 -4.63
CA ASP A 151 -12.64 -11.66 -3.25
C ASP A 151 -11.80 -10.83 -2.28
N PHE A 152 -12.48 -10.17 -1.34
CA PHE A 152 -11.88 -9.46 -0.24
C PHE A 152 -12.76 -9.63 1.01
N PHE A 153 -12.29 -10.39 1.96
CA PHE A 153 -13.05 -10.82 3.16
C PHE A 153 -14.34 -11.60 2.82
N GLY A 154 -14.29 -12.48 1.80
CA GLY A 154 -15.45 -13.26 1.37
C GLY A 154 -16.48 -12.47 0.56
N HIS A 155 -16.14 -11.27 0.12
CA HIS A 155 -17.06 -10.44 -0.65
C HIS A 155 -16.42 -9.89 -1.92
N PRO A 156 -17.16 -9.84 -3.06
CA PRO A 156 -16.65 -9.25 -4.29
C PRO A 156 -16.38 -7.76 -4.08
N ALA A 157 -15.16 -7.35 -4.42
CA ALA A 157 -14.70 -5.98 -4.29
C ALA A 157 -13.99 -5.52 -5.56
N SER A 158 -14.43 -4.40 -6.14
CA SER A 158 -13.76 -3.80 -7.30
C SER A 158 -12.36 -3.33 -6.90
N THR A 159 -11.34 -3.97 -7.46
CA THR A 159 -9.93 -3.77 -7.07
C THR A 159 -9.14 -3.15 -8.22
N PRO A 160 -8.25 -2.16 -7.95
CA PRO A 160 -7.40 -1.58 -8.98
C PRO A 160 -6.52 -2.65 -9.63
N LYS A 161 -6.62 -2.79 -10.96
CA LYS A 161 -5.89 -3.81 -11.74
C LYS A 161 -4.57 -3.29 -12.32
N GLY A 162 -4.18 -2.05 -12.03
CA GLY A 162 -3.02 -1.40 -12.62
C GLY A 162 -1.72 -2.16 -12.37
N ALA A 163 -1.50 -2.65 -11.14
CA ALA A 163 -0.30 -3.41 -10.80
C ALA A 163 -0.15 -4.68 -11.66
N ALA A 164 -1.24 -5.44 -11.85
CA ALA A 164 -1.23 -6.63 -12.73
C ALA A 164 -0.95 -6.27 -14.19
N LEU A 165 -1.51 -5.15 -14.69
CA LEU A 165 -1.25 -4.68 -16.04
C LEU A 165 0.21 -4.26 -16.25
N PHE A 166 0.82 -3.58 -15.28
CA PHE A 166 2.24 -3.25 -15.33
C PHE A 166 3.09 -4.52 -15.38
N HIS A 167 2.82 -5.50 -14.52
CA HIS A 167 3.53 -6.78 -14.54
C HIS A 167 3.44 -7.49 -15.90
N ILE A 168 2.24 -7.67 -16.44
CA ILE A 168 2.02 -8.37 -17.72
C ILE A 168 2.80 -7.70 -18.85
N ARG A 169 2.89 -6.37 -18.85
CA ARG A 169 3.57 -5.62 -19.92
C ARG A 169 5.08 -5.52 -19.75
N THR A 170 5.60 -5.53 -18.52
CA THR A 170 7.03 -5.29 -18.26
C THR A 170 7.75 -6.50 -17.71
N SER A 171 7.04 -7.53 -17.30
CA SER A 171 7.56 -8.66 -16.51
C SER A 171 8.30 -8.25 -15.24
N ALA A 172 8.06 -7.03 -14.73
CA ALA A 172 8.61 -6.56 -13.48
C ALA A 172 8.06 -7.39 -12.31
N PRO A 173 8.89 -7.92 -11.40
CA PRO A 173 8.44 -8.68 -10.25
C PRO A 173 7.54 -7.84 -9.34
N MET A 174 6.61 -8.52 -8.67
CA MET A 174 5.62 -7.91 -7.80
C MET A 174 5.84 -8.32 -6.35
N LEU A 175 5.82 -7.33 -5.45
CA LEU A 175 5.85 -7.54 -4.01
C LEU A 175 4.69 -6.80 -3.35
N VAL A 176 4.17 -7.37 -2.27
CA VAL A 176 3.36 -6.61 -1.30
C VAL A 176 4.29 -6.13 -0.20
N GLY A 177 4.28 -4.82 0.03
CA GLY A 177 4.99 -4.18 1.14
C GLY A 177 4.01 -3.57 2.14
N VAL A 178 4.18 -3.87 3.41
CA VAL A 178 3.39 -3.27 4.49
C VAL A 178 4.30 -2.82 5.63
N CYS A 179 3.91 -1.76 6.33
CA CYS A 179 4.60 -1.27 7.51
C CYS A 179 3.64 -1.25 8.70
N ILE A 180 3.87 -2.08 9.69
CA ILE A 180 3.01 -2.27 10.86
C ILE A 180 3.62 -1.54 12.05
N LYS A 181 2.86 -0.65 12.69
CA LYS A 181 3.29 -0.02 13.93
C LYS A 181 3.19 -1.03 15.08
N LYS A 182 4.29 -1.26 15.78
CA LYS A 182 4.37 -2.19 16.92
C LYS A 182 4.29 -1.47 18.26
N ALA A 183 4.91 -0.29 18.33
CA ALA A 183 4.92 0.59 19.50
C ALA A 183 5.22 2.03 19.06
N PHE A 184 5.37 2.94 20.01
CA PHE A 184 5.85 4.29 19.73
C PHE A 184 7.23 4.22 19.04
N MET A 185 7.37 4.88 17.88
CA MET A 185 8.58 4.90 17.04
C MET A 185 9.17 3.51 16.70
N ASN A 186 8.38 2.45 16.79
CA ASN A 186 8.81 1.08 16.49
C ASN A 186 7.89 0.45 15.44
N TYR A 187 8.48 0.02 14.32
CA TYR A 187 7.76 -0.44 13.14
C TYR A 187 8.32 -1.77 12.61
N GLU A 188 7.46 -2.56 12.03
CA GLU A 188 7.82 -3.78 11.31
C GLU A 188 7.44 -3.64 9.84
N ILE A 189 8.42 -3.61 8.95
CA ILE A 189 8.19 -3.69 7.50
C ILE A 189 8.21 -5.16 7.07
N LYS A 190 7.25 -5.53 6.22
CA LYS A 190 7.22 -6.87 5.61
C LYS A 190 7.15 -6.76 4.10
N PHE A 191 8.02 -7.51 3.42
CA PHE A 191 7.92 -7.76 1.99
C PHE A 191 7.47 -9.20 1.74
N LEU A 192 6.47 -9.37 0.88
CA LEU A 192 5.83 -10.64 0.56
C LEU A 192 5.77 -10.80 -0.96
N LYS A 193 6.21 -11.94 -1.49
CA LYS A 193 6.14 -12.21 -2.93
C LYS A 193 4.68 -12.36 -3.37
N VAL A 194 4.38 -11.81 -4.54
CA VAL A 194 3.12 -12.07 -5.23
C VAL A 194 3.36 -13.18 -6.24
N ASP A 195 2.52 -14.21 -6.23
CA ASP A 195 2.54 -15.23 -7.29
C ASP A 195 2.01 -14.61 -8.60
N THR A 196 2.86 -14.57 -9.59
CA THR A 196 2.59 -14.02 -10.93
C THR A 196 2.70 -15.09 -12.01
N SER A 197 2.64 -16.36 -11.67
CA SER A 197 2.67 -17.49 -12.63
C SER A 197 1.52 -17.45 -13.64
N SER A 198 0.37 -16.89 -13.22
CA SER A 198 -0.77 -16.64 -14.10
C SER A 198 -0.59 -15.36 -14.90
N GLN A 199 -0.93 -15.39 -16.21
CA GLN A 199 -1.01 -14.19 -17.06
C GLN A 199 -2.39 -13.51 -16.99
N ASN A 200 -3.28 -13.97 -16.11
CA ASN A 200 -4.63 -13.43 -15.97
C ASN A 200 -4.66 -12.28 -14.95
N ILE A 201 -5.11 -11.11 -15.40
CA ILE A 201 -5.19 -9.89 -14.58
C ILE A 201 -5.97 -10.14 -13.28
N LYS A 202 -7.10 -10.86 -13.35
CA LYS A 202 -7.94 -11.14 -12.18
C LYS A 202 -7.19 -12.01 -11.17
N ASN A 203 -6.50 -13.04 -11.65
CA ASN A 203 -5.75 -13.96 -10.78
C ASN A 203 -4.59 -13.23 -10.08
N ILE A 204 -3.78 -12.46 -10.81
CA ILE A 204 -2.70 -11.66 -10.22
C ILE A 204 -3.26 -10.65 -9.21
N THR A 205 -4.37 -9.98 -9.56
CA THR A 205 -5.02 -9.02 -8.66
C THR A 205 -5.53 -9.70 -7.39
N GLN A 206 -6.07 -10.92 -7.51
CA GLN A 206 -6.51 -11.71 -6.37
C GLN A 206 -5.35 -12.09 -5.45
N GLN A 207 -4.18 -12.45 -6.02
CA GLN A 207 -3.00 -12.82 -5.22
C GLN A 207 -2.59 -11.69 -4.26
N TYR A 208 -2.35 -10.49 -4.76
CA TYR A 208 -1.94 -9.40 -3.87
C TYR A 208 -3.07 -8.90 -2.96
N THR A 209 -4.33 -9.01 -3.38
CA THR A 209 -5.49 -8.71 -2.54
C THR A 209 -5.55 -9.67 -1.35
N SER A 210 -5.36 -10.96 -1.59
CA SER A 210 -5.35 -11.99 -0.54
C SER A 210 -4.19 -11.83 0.44
N ILE A 211 -3.01 -11.42 -0.04
CA ILE A 211 -1.86 -11.11 0.83
C ILE A 211 -2.18 -9.91 1.74
N LEU A 212 -2.71 -8.82 1.18
CA LEU A 212 -3.11 -7.64 1.95
C LEU A 212 -4.18 -8.01 2.98
N GLU A 213 -5.20 -8.80 2.60
CA GLU A 213 -6.24 -9.28 3.51
C GLU A 213 -5.65 -10.04 4.71
N LYS A 214 -4.71 -10.95 4.47
CA LYS A 214 -4.02 -11.70 5.55
C LYS A 214 -3.31 -10.74 6.52
N CYS A 215 -2.63 -9.72 6.01
CA CYS A 215 -1.98 -8.71 6.82
C CYS A 215 -2.99 -7.92 7.66
N ILE A 216 -4.11 -7.51 7.06
CA ILE A 216 -5.19 -6.76 7.72
C ILE A 216 -5.86 -7.62 8.81
N ARG A 217 -6.13 -8.90 8.54
CA ARG A 217 -6.70 -9.83 9.55
C ARG A 217 -5.86 -9.93 10.82
N SER A 218 -4.54 -9.82 10.69
CA SER A 218 -3.61 -9.88 11.82
C SER A 218 -3.54 -8.58 12.62
N ASN A 219 -3.86 -7.43 12.03
CA ASN A 219 -3.80 -6.10 12.65
C ASN A 219 -4.96 -5.23 12.16
N PRO A 220 -6.21 -5.62 12.44
CA PRO A 220 -7.38 -5.02 11.82
C PRO A 220 -7.58 -3.53 12.21
N GLU A 221 -7.09 -3.11 13.37
CA GLU A 221 -7.13 -1.71 13.82
C GLU A 221 -6.25 -0.78 12.98
N GLN A 222 -5.29 -1.32 12.21
CA GLN A 222 -4.39 -0.54 11.37
C GLN A 222 -4.87 -0.42 9.91
N TYR A 223 -6.07 -0.89 9.56
CA TYR A 223 -6.63 -0.74 8.23
C TYR A 223 -7.61 0.43 8.15
N PHE A 224 -7.61 1.13 7.00
CA PHE A 224 -8.46 2.30 6.76
C PHE A 224 -9.92 1.94 6.47
N TRP A 225 -10.65 1.47 7.49
CA TRP A 225 -12.05 1.06 7.40
C TRP A 225 -13.03 2.18 7.01
N PHE A 226 -12.58 3.42 6.94
CA PHE A 226 -13.43 4.57 6.58
C PHE A 226 -13.78 4.62 5.09
N HIS A 227 -13.02 3.92 4.23
CA HIS A 227 -13.32 3.82 2.81
C HIS A 227 -14.44 2.80 2.55
N ARG A 228 -15.41 3.14 1.68
CA ARG A 228 -16.48 2.24 1.26
C ARG A 228 -15.96 1.20 0.25
N ARG A 229 -15.21 0.21 0.74
CA ARG A 229 -14.46 -0.77 -0.07
C ARG A 229 -15.36 -1.60 -0.99
N TRP A 230 -16.58 -1.89 -0.57
CA TRP A 230 -17.55 -2.71 -1.31
C TRP A 230 -18.71 -1.89 -1.87
N LYS A 231 -18.47 -0.64 -2.24
CA LYS A 231 -19.49 0.26 -2.79
C LYS A 231 -19.93 -0.19 -4.17
N THR A 232 -18.97 -0.51 -5.03
CA THR A 232 -19.25 -0.99 -6.40
C THR A 232 -19.61 -2.46 -6.36
N LYS A 233 -20.70 -2.80 -7.03
CA LYS A 233 -21.19 -4.18 -7.18
C LYS A 233 -20.76 -4.74 -8.52
N PRO A 234 -20.64 -6.10 -8.64
CA PRO A 234 -20.44 -6.76 -9.92
C PRO A 234 -21.49 -6.42 -10.94
#